data_cf65efbf7e4c6aa686e706bce1c1430e
#
_entry.id   cf65efbf7e4c6aa686e706bce1c1430e
#
_cell.length_a   1.000
_cell.length_b   1.000
_cell.length_c   1.000
_cell.angle_alpha   90.00
_cell.angle_beta   90.00
_cell.angle_gamma   90.00
#
_symmetry.space_group_name_H-M   'P 1'
#
loop_
_entity.id
_entity.type
_entity.pdbx_description
1 polymer ?
#
loop_
_entity_poly.entity_id
_entity_poly.type
_entity_poly.pdbx_seq_one_letter_code
_entity_poly.pdbx_strand_id
1 'polypeptide(L)'
;IYNTLYLVFLSSLALIIFSFISNYGMRISKSRPLNVLNTLSISGYAIPGVILAIAFITFISWIDNSFVKSFGFQSIKKIFFGSILGLVIVYFIRFYSLACNGIKSGYEKINISVDESAYLLGYSKIKTFINVHVTYLRNSILFVGILISLEIIRELPITLILRPFNFETFATTAYIYASEDLLEAAAAPSLFLILIASIFILSTSKFIFCLLYTSDAADEVLG
;
A
#
# COMPACT_ATOMS: atom_id res chain seq x y z
N ILE A 1 -1.83 -10.78 16.95
CA ILE A 1 -1.15 -9.48 16.93
C ILE A 1 0.02 -9.53 15.94
N TYR A 2 1.00 -10.41 16.14
CA TYR A 2 2.21 -10.47 15.33
C TYR A 2 1.93 -10.58 13.82
N ASN A 3 1.09 -11.50 13.40
CA ASN A 3 0.77 -11.72 11.99
C ASN A 3 0.14 -10.49 11.32
N THR A 4 -0.75 -9.80 12.02
CA THR A 4 -1.39 -8.58 11.50
C THR A 4 -0.36 -7.47 11.31
N LEU A 5 0.47 -7.21 12.33
CA LEU A 5 1.49 -6.16 12.26
C LEU A 5 2.57 -6.48 11.22
N TYR A 6 2.99 -7.73 11.13
CA TYR A 6 3.94 -8.20 10.13
C TYR A 6 3.43 -7.98 8.70
N LEU A 7 2.18 -8.38 8.43
CA LEU A 7 1.56 -8.22 7.13
C LEU A 7 1.38 -6.73 6.76
N VAL A 8 0.93 -5.92 7.71
CA VAL A 8 0.79 -4.47 7.56
C VAL A 8 2.13 -3.84 7.23
N PHE A 9 3.16 -4.13 8.01
CA PHE A 9 4.49 -3.56 7.82
C PHE A 9 5.08 -3.94 6.45
N LEU A 10 5.05 -5.21 6.10
CA LEU A 10 5.63 -5.70 4.85
C LEU A 10 4.91 -5.12 3.63
N SER A 11 3.57 -5.14 3.65
CA SER A 11 2.77 -4.66 2.53
C SER A 11 2.82 -3.13 2.38
N SER A 12 2.73 -2.38 3.49
CA SER A 12 2.80 -0.92 3.45
C SER A 12 4.17 -0.42 3.02
N LEU A 13 5.24 -1.07 3.48
CA LEU A 13 6.61 -0.74 3.07
C LEU A 13 6.80 -0.93 1.56
N ALA A 14 6.37 -2.07 1.02
CA ALA A 14 6.44 -2.34 -0.42
C ALA A 14 5.64 -1.30 -1.21
N LEU A 15 4.40 -1.02 -0.80
CA LEU A 15 3.52 -0.04 -1.45
C LEU A 15 4.11 1.38 -1.46
N ILE A 16 4.67 1.83 -0.34
CA ILE A 16 5.29 3.15 -0.22
C ILE A 16 6.51 3.25 -1.14
N ILE A 17 7.41 2.28 -1.09
CA ILE A 17 8.64 2.30 -1.89
C ILE A 17 8.30 2.34 -3.38
N PHE A 18 7.45 1.44 -3.85
CA PHE A 18 7.10 1.38 -5.27
C PHE A 18 6.32 2.61 -5.75
N SER A 19 5.37 3.12 -4.95
CA SER A 19 4.62 4.34 -5.28
C SER A 19 5.54 5.56 -5.35
N PHE A 20 6.51 5.64 -4.45
CA PHE A 20 7.46 6.75 -4.40
C PHE A 20 8.37 6.74 -5.62
N ILE A 21 8.95 5.58 -5.97
CA ILE A 21 9.79 5.40 -7.17
C ILE A 21 8.99 5.67 -8.44
N SER A 22 7.75 5.17 -8.53
CA SER A 22 6.89 5.36 -9.69
C SER A 22 6.55 6.84 -9.92
N ASN A 23 6.13 7.55 -8.88
CA ASN A 23 5.81 8.98 -8.97
C ASN A 23 7.03 9.82 -9.36
N TYR A 24 8.21 9.51 -8.80
CA TYR A 24 9.45 10.19 -9.20
C TYR A 24 9.82 9.89 -10.66
N GLY A 25 9.68 8.64 -11.07
CA GLY A 25 9.91 8.25 -12.47
C GLY A 25 9.00 9.01 -13.45
N MET A 26 7.72 9.18 -13.12
CA MET A 26 6.78 9.96 -13.92
C MET A 26 7.13 11.46 -13.95
N ARG A 27 7.60 12.01 -12.83
CA ARG A 27 8.06 13.42 -12.75
C ARG A 27 9.21 13.70 -13.69
N ILE A 28 10.17 12.77 -13.79
CA ILE A 28 11.37 12.95 -14.63
C ILE A 28 11.10 12.64 -16.10
N SER A 29 10.40 11.53 -16.37
CA SER A 29 10.36 10.95 -17.72
C SER A 29 9.31 11.58 -18.63
N LYS A 30 8.20 12.11 -18.10
CA LYS A 30 7.04 12.62 -18.88
C LYS A 30 6.58 11.66 -20.01
N SER A 31 6.92 10.35 -19.91
CA SER A 31 6.67 9.40 -20.99
C SER A 31 5.21 8.90 -20.97
N ARG A 32 4.57 8.89 -22.16
CA ARG A 32 3.19 8.40 -22.31
C ARG A 32 2.99 6.96 -21.82
N PRO A 33 3.86 5.96 -22.16
CA PRO A 33 3.68 4.59 -21.72
C PRO A 33 3.72 4.43 -20.19
N LEU A 34 4.59 5.17 -19.48
CA LEU A 34 4.62 5.15 -18.02
C LEU A 34 3.32 5.68 -17.41
N ASN A 35 2.75 6.74 -17.99
CA ASN A 35 1.47 7.28 -17.54
C ASN A 35 0.32 6.28 -17.74
N VAL A 36 0.29 5.59 -18.90
CA VAL A 36 -0.71 4.56 -19.17
C VAL A 36 -0.59 3.40 -18.19
N LEU A 37 0.63 2.88 -17.98
CA LEU A 37 0.89 1.80 -17.01
C LEU A 37 0.46 2.21 -15.60
N ASN A 38 0.77 3.42 -15.18
CA ASN A 38 0.35 3.92 -13.87
C ASN A 38 -1.17 4.02 -13.76
N THR A 39 -1.85 4.53 -14.79
CA THR A 39 -3.33 4.61 -14.82
C THR A 39 -3.97 3.23 -14.72
N LEU A 40 -3.44 2.23 -15.42
CA LEU A 40 -3.90 0.85 -15.32
C LEU A 40 -3.65 0.27 -13.92
N SER A 41 -2.49 0.52 -13.32
CA SER A 41 -2.18 0.05 -11.97
C SER A 41 -3.09 0.64 -10.90
N ILE A 42 -3.59 1.86 -11.11
CA ILE A 42 -4.51 2.54 -10.21
C ILE A 42 -5.92 1.89 -10.21
N SER A 43 -6.32 1.18 -11.26
CA SER A 43 -7.65 0.56 -11.35
C SER A 43 -7.86 -0.60 -10.37
N GLY A 44 -6.81 -1.17 -9.82
CA GLY A 44 -6.89 -2.33 -8.91
C GLY A 44 -7.73 -2.12 -7.66
N TYR A 45 -7.84 -0.89 -7.15
CA TYR A 45 -8.65 -0.56 -5.98
C TYR A 45 -10.16 -0.71 -6.24
N ALA A 46 -10.61 -0.49 -7.48
CA ALA A 46 -12.02 -0.60 -7.84
C ALA A 46 -12.52 -2.06 -7.87
N ILE A 47 -11.60 -3.03 -7.93
CA ILE A 47 -11.96 -4.44 -8.01
C ILE A 47 -12.24 -4.98 -6.60
N PRO A 48 -13.39 -5.65 -6.36
CA PRO A 48 -13.66 -6.30 -5.07
C PRO A 48 -12.56 -7.30 -4.68
N GLY A 49 -12.16 -7.31 -3.40
CA GLY A 49 -11.06 -8.15 -2.92
C GLY A 49 -11.22 -9.64 -3.19
N VAL A 50 -12.44 -10.17 -3.07
CA VAL A 50 -12.76 -11.57 -3.40
C VAL A 50 -12.43 -11.88 -4.86
N ILE A 51 -12.84 -11.01 -5.77
CA ILE A 51 -12.60 -11.20 -7.22
C ILE A 51 -11.10 -11.17 -7.52
N LEU A 52 -10.38 -10.22 -6.91
CA LEU A 52 -8.93 -10.14 -7.04
C LEU A 52 -8.22 -11.40 -6.53
N ALA A 53 -8.62 -11.91 -5.37
CA ALA A 53 -8.03 -13.12 -4.82
C ALA A 53 -8.27 -14.34 -5.73
N ILE A 54 -9.50 -14.53 -6.22
CA ILE A 54 -9.84 -15.63 -7.14
C ILE A 54 -9.12 -15.48 -8.49
N ALA A 55 -9.07 -14.26 -9.04
CA ALA A 55 -8.36 -13.98 -10.27
C ALA A 55 -6.86 -14.30 -10.15
N PHE A 56 -6.24 -13.92 -9.03
CA PHE A 56 -4.84 -14.25 -8.76
C PHE A 56 -4.59 -15.76 -8.71
N ILE A 57 -5.43 -16.50 -7.98
CA ILE A 57 -5.36 -17.97 -7.92
C ILE A 57 -5.47 -18.58 -9.31
N THR A 58 -6.45 -18.14 -10.07
CA THR A 58 -6.70 -18.65 -11.44
C THR A 58 -5.53 -18.34 -12.37
N PHE A 59 -5.01 -17.12 -12.30
CA PHE A 59 -3.86 -16.68 -13.10
C PHE A 59 -2.60 -17.49 -12.80
N ILE A 60 -2.25 -17.65 -11.53
CA ILE A 60 -1.09 -18.48 -11.12
C ILE A 60 -1.28 -19.94 -11.54
N SER A 61 -2.51 -20.46 -11.44
CA SER A 61 -2.83 -21.83 -11.86
C SER A 61 -2.69 -21.99 -13.38
N TRP A 62 -3.09 -20.99 -14.13
CA TRP A 62 -2.95 -20.99 -15.59
C TRP A 62 -1.47 -20.95 -16.01
N ILE A 63 -0.66 -20.09 -15.41
CA ILE A 63 0.79 -20.03 -15.65
C ILE A 63 1.43 -21.38 -15.32
N ASP A 64 1.11 -21.97 -14.17
CA ASP A 64 1.68 -23.23 -13.73
C ASP A 64 1.37 -24.38 -14.71
N ASN A 65 0.13 -24.44 -15.20
CA ASN A 65 -0.27 -25.48 -16.14
C ASN A 65 0.29 -25.26 -17.56
N SER A 66 0.34 -23.99 -18.03
CA SER A 66 0.70 -23.69 -19.42
C SER A 66 2.21 -23.63 -19.66
N PHE A 67 2.96 -23.14 -18.69
CA PHE A 67 4.39 -22.89 -18.86
C PHE A 67 5.26 -23.79 -17.99
N VAL A 68 5.02 -23.84 -16.70
CA VAL A 68 5.92 -24.48 -15.75
C VAL A 68 5.99 -25.99 -15.98
N LYS A 69 4.86 -26.65 -16.15
CA LYS A 69 4.81 -28.09 -16.42
C LYS A 69 5.37 -28.45 -17.80
N SER A 70 5.15 -27.60 -18.81
CA SER A 70 5.66 -27.82 -20.16
C SER A 70 7.18 -27.75 -20.24
N PHE A 71 7.82 -27.00 -19.38
CA PHE A 71 9.27 -26.88 -19.29
C PHE A 71 9.92 -27.79 -18.22
N GLY A 72 9.14 -28.63 -17.55
CA GLY A 72 9.64 -29.56 -16.54
C GLY A 72 10.09 -28.92 -15.22
N PHE A 73 9.73 -27.67 -14.96
CA PHE A 73 10.04 -26.98 -13.71
C PHE A 73 9.11 -27.41 -12.59
N GLN A 74 9.54 -27.18 -11.34
CA GLN A 74 8.68 -27.37 -10.18
C GLN A 74 7.54 -26.35 -10.18
N SER A 75 6.35 -26.79 -9.71
CA SER A 75 5.15 -25.96 -9.66
C SER A 75 5.38 -24.68 -8.89
N ILE A 76 5.13 -23.54 -9.52
CA ILE A 76 5.18 -22.21 -8.90
C ILE A 76 4.00 -21.95 -7.97
N LYS A 77 2.92 -22.75 -8.07
CA LYS A 77 1.77 -22.67 -7.16
C LYS A 77 2.23 -22.72 -5.70
N LYS A 78 3.19 -23.59 -5.37
CA LYS A 78 3.71 -23.74 -4.02
C LYS A 78 4.35 -22.47 -3.46
N ILE A 79 4.85 -21.59 -4.34
CA ILE A 79 5.49 -20.34 -3.93
C ILE A 79 4.46 -19.26 -3.61
N PHE A 80 3.34 -19.24 -4.33
CA PHE A 80 2.34 -18.18 -4.23
C PHE A 80 1.11 -18.57 -3.41
N PHE A 81 0.67 -19.83 -3.50
CA PHE A 81 -0.50 -20.32 -2.77
C PHE A 81 -0.19 -20.55 -1.31
N GLY A 82 -1.04 -20.02 -0.45
CA GLY A 82 -0.86 -20.14 1.00
C GLY A 82 0.47 -19.59 1.46
N SER A 83 0.98 -18.53 0.81
CA SER A 83 2.21 -17.86 1.17
C SER A 83 1.98 -16.37 1.46
N ILE A 84 2.82 -15.80 2.31
CA ILE A 84 2.81 -14.36 2.57
C ILE A 84 3.12 -13.57 1.30
N LEU A 85 3.97 -14.09 0.42
CA LEU A 85 4.33 -13.45 -0.84
C LEU A 85 3.10 -13.28 -1.74
N GLY A 86 2.30 -14.32 -1.94
CA GLY A 86 1.08 -14.25 -2.73
C GLY A 86 0.09 -13.25 -2.17
N LEU A 87 -0.08 -13.23 -0.84
CA LEU A 87 -0.94 -12.29 -0.14
C LEU A 87 -0.48 -10.84 -0.32
N VAL A 88 0.81 -10.57 -0.16
CA VAL A 88 1.41 -9.23 -0.35
C VAL A 88 1.28 -8.74 -1.78
N ILE A 89 1.42 -9.62 -2.79
CA ILE A 89 1.23 -9.24 -4.20
C ILE A 89 -0.20 -8.79 -4.46
N VAL A 90 -1.20 -9.51 -3.94
CA VAL A 90 -2.60 -9.13 -4.14
C VAL A 90 -2.94 -7.85 -3.39
N TYR A 91 -2.40 -7.66 -2.20
CA TYR A 91 -2.49 -6.38 -1.48
C TYR A 91 -1.84 -5.24 -2.26
N PHE A 92 -0.67 -5.51 -2.86
CA PHE A 92 0.00 -4.53 -3.71
C PHE A 92 -0.89 -4.10 -4.88
N ILE A 93 -1.49 -5.03 -5.62
CA ILE A 93 -2.40 -4.73 -6.73
C ILE A 93 -3.60 -3.90 -6.25
N ARG A 94 -4.20 -4.27 -5.11
CA ARG A 94 -5.38 -3.61 -4.58
C ARG A 94 -5.10 -2.20 -4.06
N PHE A 95 -4.08 -2.04 -3.23
CA PHE A 95 -3.83 -0.80 -2.50
C PHE A 95 -2.83 0.14 -3.17
N TYR A 96 -2.24 -0.26 -4.30
CA TYR A 96 -1.29 0.58 -5.04
C TYR A 96 -1.88 1.94 -5.44
N SER A 97 -3.15 1.96 -5.84
CA SER A 97 -3.86 3.20 -6.18
C SER A 97 -3.84 4.21 -5.02
N LEU A 98 -4.15 3.74 -3.80
CA LEU A 98 -4.17 4.59 -2.61
C LEU A 98 -2.78 5.15 -2.32
N ALA A 99 -1.77 4.29 -2.37
CA ALA A 99 -0.38 4.66 -2.17
C ALA A 99 0.11 5.67 -3.22
N CYS A 100 -0.13 5.36 -4.49
CA CYS A 100 0.33 6.16 -5.61
C CYS A 100 -0.31 7.55 -5.63
N ASN A 101 -1.62 7.64 -5.46
CA ASN A 101 -2.34 8.93 -5.45
C ASN A 101 -1.97 9.76 -4.22
N GLY A 102 -1.80 9.15 -3.05
CA GLY A 102 -1.39 9.86 -1.86
C GLY A 102 0.02 10.46 -1.98
N ILE A 103 0.97 9.71 -2.53
CA ILE A 103 2.33 10.21 -2.80
C ILE A 103 2.30 11.28 -3.91
N LYS A 104 1.49 11.08 -4.96
CA LYS A 104 1.31 12.04 -6.05
C LYS A 104 0.86 13.40 -5.54
N SER A 105 -0.13 13.46 -4.67
CA SER A 105 -0.60 14.70 -4.03
C SER A 105 0.51 15.44 -3.29
N GLY A 106 1.44 14.70 -2.68
CA GLY A 106 2.64 15.30 -2.08
C GLY A 106 3.58 15.92 -3.13
N TYR A 107 3.79 15.22 -4.25
CA TYR A 107 4.63 15.72 -5.34
C TYR A 107 4.07 16.96 -6.03
N GLU A 108 2.75 17.09 -6.12
CA GLU A 108 2.09 18.26 -6.73
C GLU A 108 2.37 19.55 -5.98
N LYS A 109 2.74 19.49 -4.70
CA LYS A 109 3.14 20.63 -3.88
C LYS A 109 4.59 21.07 -4.12
N ILE A 110 5.41 20.26 -4.78
CA ILE A 110 6.83 20.56 -5.04
C ILE A 110 6.96 21.20 -6.42
N ASN A 111 7.35 22.47 -6.47
CA ASN A 111 7.61 23.17 -7.73
C ASN A 111 8.76 22.47 -8.49
N ILE A 112 8.71 22.52 -9.83
CA ILE A 112 9.75 21.96 -10.71
C ILE A 112 11.08 22.70 -10.51
N SER A 113 11.05 23.99 -10.17
CA SER A 113 12.23 24.78 -9.87
C SER A 113 13.14 24.21 -8.77
N VAL A 114 12.56 23.40 -7.86
CA VAL A 114 13.33 22.69 -6.82
C VAL A 114 14.27 21.66 -7.44
N ASP A 115 13.80 20.92 -8.45
CA ASP A 115 14.63 19.95 -9.19
C ASP A 115 15.72 20.66 -9.98
N GLU A 116 15.37 21.75 -10.67
CA GLU A 116 16.29 22.55 -11.46
C GLU A 116 17.40 23.14 -10.58
N SER A 117 17.04 23.69 -9.42
CA SER A 117 18.00 24.20 -8.44
C SER A 117 18.94 23.11 -7.93
N ALA A 118 18.43 21.92 -7.66
CA ALA A 118 19.25 20.78 -7.23
C ALA A 118 20.25 20.37 -8.32
N TYR A 119 19.81 20.37 -9.58
CA TYR A 119 20.70 20.06 -10.72
C TYR A 119 21.77 21.14 -10.94
N LEU A 120 21.43 22.41 -10.77
CA LEU A 120 22.40 23.52 -10.82
C LEU A 120 23.46 23.40 -9.72
N LEU A 121 23.10 22.86 -8.55
CA LEU A 121 24.03 22.55 -7.47
C LEU A 121 24.86 21.26 -7.70
N GLY A 122 24.71 20.62 -8.87
CA GLY A 122 25.47 19.44 -9.26
C GLY A 122 24.90 18.11 -8.69
N TYR A 123 23.65 18.11 -8.24
CA TYR A 123 23.02 16.87 -7.78
C TYR A 123 22.60 16.00 -8.98
N SER A 124 22.95 14.72 -8.91
CA SER A 124 22.41 13.73 -9.86
C SER A 124 20.93 13.44 -9.56
N LYS A 125 20.20 12.84 -10.50
CA LYS A 125 18.79 12.45 -10.32
C LYS A 125 18.57 11.62 -9.06
N ILE A 126 19.45 10.65 -8.78
CA ILE A 126 19.35 9.80 -7.58
C ILE A 126 19.61 10.62 -6.31
N LYS A 127 20.58 11.52 -6.33
CA LYS A 127 20.89 12.36 -5.17
C LYS A 127 19.76 13.36 -4.88
N THR A 128 19.15 13.93 -5.92
CA THR A 128 17.94 14.76 -5.81
C THR A 128 16.78 13.97 -5.22
N PHE A 129 16.55 12.73 -5.68
CA PHE A 129 15.53 11.85 -5.15
C PHE A 129 15.69 11.63 -3.63
N ILE A 130 16.87 11.22 -3.19
CA ILE A 130 17.11 10.86 -1.79
C ILE A 130 17.14 12.10 -0.89
N ASN A 131 17.90 13.13 -1.25
CA ASN A 131 18.18 14.25 -0.35
C ASN A 131 17.10 15.34 -0.39
N VAL A 132 16.41 15.50 -1.53
CA VAL A 132 15.40 16.54 -1.69
C VAL A 132 14.00 15.93 -1.54
N HIS A 133 13.62 15.01 -2.42
CA HIS A 133 12.23 14.53 -2.43
C HIS A 133 11.85 13.72 -1.21
N VAL A 134 12.71 12.83 -0.70
CA VAL A 134 12.42 12.07 0.54
C VAL A 134 12.20 13.03 1.72
N THR A 135 13.03 14.06 1.82
CA THR A 135 12.94 15.05 2.90
C THR A 135 11.65 15.88 2.79
N TYR A 136 11.32 16.36 1.59
CA TYR A 136 10.10 17.14 1.37
C TYR A 136 8.83 16.33 1.59
N LEU A 137 8.83 15.07 1.16
CA LEU A 137 7.65 14.21 1.17
C LEU A 137 7.51 13.36 2.43
N ARG A 138 8.42 13.49 3.40
CA ARG A 138 8.38 12.67 4.63
C ARG A 138 6.99 12.65 5.30
N ASN A 139 6.34 13.79 5.36
CA ASN A 139 5.02 13.92 5.96
C ASN A 139 3.94 13.20 5.12
N SER A 140 3.98 13.37 3.80
CA SER A 140 3.07 12.66 2.88
C SER A 140 3.31 11.15 2.93
N ILE A 141 4.57 10.71 3.02
CA ILE A 141 4.92 9.29 3.15
C ILE A 141 4.35 8.70 4.44
N LEU A 142 4.51 9.39 5.57
CA LEU A 142 3.96 8.95 6.85
C LEU A 142 2.42 8.89 6.81
N PHE A 143 1.78 9.92 6.30
CA PHE A 143 0.32 9.96 6.17
C PHE A 143 -0.22 8.81 5.29
N VAL A 144 0.38 8.61 4.12
CA VAL A 144 0.03 7.52 3.20
C VAL A 144 0.29 6.16 3.85
N GLY A 145 1.39 6.02 4.57
CA GLY A 145 1.72 4.81 5.31
C GLY A 145 0.64 4.45 6.35
N ILE A 146 0.15 5.44 7.09
CA ILE A 146 -0.92 5.24 8.06
C ILE A 146 -2.23 4.83 7.34
N LEU A 147 -2.60 5.51 6.26
CA LEU A 147 -3.82 5.18 5.50
C LEU A 147 -3.79 3.76 4.94
N ILE A 148 -2.68 3.36 4.33
CA ILE A 148 -2.50 2.00 3.79
C ILE A 148 -2.55 0.97 4.92
N SER A 149 -1.90 1.26 6.04
CA SER A 149 -1.91 0.36 7.20
C SER A 149 -3.33 0.12 7.71
N LEU A 150 -4.17 1.16 7.77
CA LEU A 150 -5.58 1.04 8.12
C LEU A 150 -6.37 0.16 7.15
N GLU A 151 -6.14 0.32 5.84
CA GLU A 151 -6.81 -0.51 4.84
C GLU A 151 -6.41 -1.99 4.97
N ILE A 152 -5.12 -2.28 5.18
CA ILE A 152 -4.60 -3.64 5.33
C ILE A 152 -5.10 -4.31 6.62
N ILE A 153 -5.12 -3.58 7.74
CA ILE A 153 -5.57 -4.13 9.04
C ILE A 153 -6.99 -4.66 8.96
N ARG A 154 -7.87 -3.97 8.25
CA ARG A 154 -9.29 -4.33 8.11
C ARG A 154 -9.60 -5.21 6.90
N GLU A 155 -8.59 -5.52 6.06
CA GLU A 155 -8.81 -6.33 4.87
C GLU A 155 -9.06 -7.79 5.26
N LEU A 156 -10.27 -8.25 5.00
CA LEU A 156 -10.73 -9.60 5.33
C LEU A 156 -10.77 -10.53 4.10
N PRO A 157 -11.45 -10.18 2.98
CA PRO A 157 -11.69 -11.09 1.87
C PRO A 157 -10.44 -11.69 1.24
N ILE A 158 -9.44 -10.86 0.95
CA ILE A 158 -8.18 -11.30 0.34
C ILE A 158 -7.42 -12.18 1.32
N THR A 159 -7.33 -11.74 2.57
CA THR A 159 -6.61 -12.49 3.63
C THR A 159 -7.23 -13.84 3.85
N LEU A 160 -8.55 -13.93 3.94
CA LEU A 160 -9.26 -15.18 4.22
C LEU A 160 -9.00 -16.23 3.13
N ILE A 161 -8.91 -15.81 1.85
CA ILE A 161 -8.76 -16.70 0.70
C ILE A 161 -7.28 -17.09 0.48
N LEU A 162 -6.34 -16.17 0.68
CA LEU A 162 -4.93 -16.34 0.28
C LEU A 162 -3.97 -16.58 1.44
N ARG A 163 -4.40 -16.45 2.69
CA ARG A 163 -3.52 -16.58 3.85
C ARG A 163 -2.82 -17.94 3.91
N PRO A 164 -1.58 -17.99 4.43
CA PRO A 164 -0.92 -19.23 4.76
C PRO A 164 -1.68 -20.02 5.82
N PHE A 165 -1.42 -21.32 5.85
CA PHE A 165 -1.94 -22.16 6.93
C PHE A 165 -1.39 -21.66 8.29
N ASN A 166 -2.23 -21.64 9.31
CA ASN A 166 -1.91 -21.09 10.65
C ASN A 166 -1.57 -19.59 10.69
N PHE A 167 -1.91 -18.84 9.66
CA PHE A 167 -1.70 -17.40 9.61
C PHE A 167 -3.01 -16.65 9.80
N GLU A 168 -3.31 -16.31 11.05
CA GLU A 168 -4.51 -15.56 11.41
C GLU A 168 -4.17 -14.08 11.65
N THR A 169 -5.02 -13.20 11.11
CA THR A 169 -5.04 -11.78 11.44
C THR A 169 -6.20 -11.48 12.39
N PHE A 170 -6.25 -10.31 12.99
CA PHE A 170 -7.40 -9.92 13.81
C PHE A 170 -8.72 -9.98 13.04
N ALA A 171 -8.73 -9.52 11.78
CA ALA A 171 -9.92 -9.55 10.93
C ALA A 171 -10.39 -10.98 10.65
N THR A 172 -9.48 -11.88 10.29
CA THR A 172 -9.83 -13.28 10.02
C THR A 172 -10.26 -14.02 11.28
N THR A 173 -9.60 -13.78 12.42
CA THR A 173 -9.97 -14.40 13.70
C THR A 173 -11.34 -13.95 14.16
N ALA A 174 -11.64 -12.65 14.12
CA ALA A 174 -12.95 -12.12 14.46
C ALA A 174 -14.04 -12.71 13.57
N TYR A 175 -13.80 -12.80 12.27
CA TYR A 175 -14.75 -13.38 11.32
C TYR A 175 -14.99 -14.87 11.57
N ILE A 176 -13.95 -15.67 11.80
CA ILE A 176 -14.09 -17.11 12.04
C ILE A 176 -14.93 -17.36 13.31
N TYR A 177 -14.59 -16.71 14.42
CA TYR A 177 -15.36 -16.86 15.64
C TYR A 177 -16.82 -16.41 15.48
N ALA A 178 -17.05 -15.30 14.78
CA ALA A 178 -18.41 -14.84 14.51
C ALA A 178 -19.19 -15.80 13.62
N SER A 179 -18.54 -16.44 12.63
CA SER A 179 -19.19 -17.41 11.73
C SER A 179 -19.49 -18.75 12.40
N GLU A 180 -18.83 -19.05 13.51
CA GLU A 180 -19.05 -20.23 14.36
C GLU A 180 -19.99 -19.96 15.55
N ASP A 181 -20.68 -18.81 15.55
CA ASP A 181 -21.55 -18.33 16.64
C ASP A 181 -20.84 -18.13 18.00
N LEU A 182 -19.50 -18.07 18.00
CA LEU A 182 -18.67 -17.81 19.18
C LEU A 182 -18.49 -16.29 19.41
N LEU A 183 -19.60 -15.57 19.63
CA LEU A 183 -19.61 -14.11 19.71
C LEU A 183 -18.74 -13.57 20.85
N GLU A 184 -18.70 -14.26 21.99
CA GLU A 184 -17.84 -13.88 23.12
C GLU A 184 -16.35 -13.95 22.75
N ALA A 185 -15.94 -14.98 22.01
CA ALA A 185 -14.56 -15.13 21.54
C ALA A 185 -14.22 -14.13 20.44
N ALA A 186 -15.19 -13.77 19.58
CA ALA A 186 -15.02 -12.76 18.54
C ALA A 186 -14.84 -11.33 19.09
N ALA A 187 -15.32 -11.06 20.31
CA ALA A 187 -15.27 -9.72 20.92
C ALA A 187 -13.85 -9.22 21.10
N ALA A 188 -12.93 -10.05 21.59
CA ALA A 188 -11.55 -9.64 21.85
C ALA A 188 -10.81 -9.19 20.57
N PRO A 189 -10.71 -9.99 19.48
CA PRO A 189 -10.05 -9.55 18.24
C PRO A 189 -10.75 -8.34 17.59
N SER A 190 -12.08 -8.23 17.71
CA SER A 190 -12.83 -7.07 17.21
C SER A 190 -12.49 -5.79 17.97
N LEU A 191 -12.40 -5.85 19.29
CA LEU A 191 -11.97 -4.72 20.11
C LEU A 191 -10.55 -4.27 19.77
N PHE A 192 -9.61 -5.20 19.57
CA PHE A 192 -8.26 -4.87 19.13
C PHE A 192 -8.25 -4.17 17.76
N LEU A 193 -9.07 -4.63 16.81
CA LEU A 193 -9.21 -3.95 15.51
C LEU A 193 -9.69 -2.51 15.68
N ILE A 194 -10.73 -2.30 16.48
CA ILE A 194 -11.28 -0.97 16.73
C ILE A 194 -10.25 -0.07 17.41
N LEU A 195 -9.55 -0.56 18.42
CA LEU A 195 -8.52 0.22 19.15
C LEU A 195 -7.37 0.61 18.23
N ILE A 196 -6.84 -0.33 17.47
CA ILE A 196 -5.75 -0.06 16.52
C ILE A 196 -6.21 0.95 15.47
N ALA A 197 -7.37 0.72 14.85
CA ALA A 197 -7.92 1.64 13.86
C ALA A 197 -8.14 3.04 14.43
N SER A 198 -8.65 3.14 15.66
CA SER A 198 -8.87 4.41 16.34
C SER A 198 -7.55 5.17 16.59
N ILE A 199 -6.49 4.48 17.03
CA ILE A 199 -5.17 5.07 17.24
C ILE A 199 -4.63 5.63 15.91
N PHE A 200 -4.74 4.87 14.81
CA PHE A 200 -4.31 5.32 13.49
C PHE A 200 -5.12 6.53 13.00
N ILE A 201 -6.44 6.53 13.18
CA ILE A 201 -7.32 7.65 12.80
C ILE A 201 -6.97 8.91 13.61
N LEU A 202 -6.79 8.78 14.93
CA LEU A 202 -6.40 9.90 15.77
C LEU A 202 -5.00 10.43 15.42
N SER A 203 -4.09 9.56 15.02
CA SER A 203 -2.77 9.96 14.53
C SER A 203 -2.87 10.75 13.23
N THR A 204 -3.72 10.32 12.28
CA THR A 204 -3.95 11.04 11.02
C THR A 204 -4.64 12.38 11.22
N SER A 205 -5.59 12.48 12.14
CA SER A 205 -6.29 13.74 12.43
C SER A 205 -5.33 14.81 12.96
N LYS A 206 -4.46 14.48 13.90
CA LYS A 206 -3.41 15.40 14.37
C LYS A 206 -2.48 15.87 13.24
N PHE A 207 -2.19 14.97 12.32
CA PHE A 207 -1.32 15.28 11.18
C PHE A 207 -2.01 16.22 10.17
N ILE A 208 -3.29 16.02 9.90
CA ILE A 208 -4.12 16.90 9.05
C ILE A 208 -4.25 18.28 9.67
N PHE A 209 -4.56 18.36 10.96
CA PHE A 209 -4.64 19.64 11.68
C PHE A 209 -3.30 20.41 11.63
N CYS A 210 -2.18 19.72 11.82
CA CYS A 210 -0.86 20.34 11.75
C CYS A 210 -0.56 20.88 10.33
N LEU A 211 -0.96 20.16 9.29
CA LEU A 211 -0.78 20.58 7.89
C LEU A 211 -1.68 21.76 7.48
N LEU A 212 -2.92 21.79 7.95
CA LEU A 212 -3.85 22.90 7.69
C LEU A 212 -3.37 24.18 8.40
N TYR A 213 -2.96 24.07 9.65
CA TYR A 213 -2.52 25.25 10.43
C TYR A 213 -1.22 25.87 9.89
N THR A 214 -0.33 25.06 9.29
CA THR A 214 0.89 25.58 8.65
C THR A 214 0.62 26.20 7.29
N SER A 215 -0.45 25.80 6.58
CA SER A 215 -0.86 26.41 5.32
C SER A 215 -1.52 27.77 5.52
N ASP A 216 -2.46 27.86 6.48
CA ASP A 216 -3.16 29.13 6.81
C ASP A 216 -2.20 30.18 7.36
N ALA A 217 -1.21 29.78 8.21
CA ALA A 217 -0.21 30.69 8.73
C ALA A 217 0.77 31.21 7.64
N ALA A 218 0.96 30.46 6.56
CA ALA A 218 1.80 30.92 5.43
C ALA A 218 1.06 31.90 4.53
N ASP A 219 -0.26 31.75 4.39
CA ASP A 219 -1.10 32.65 3.60
C ASP A 219 -1.37 33.98 4.32
N GLU A 220 -1.46 33.99 5.67
CA GLU A 220 -1.60 35.22 6.46
C GLU A 220 -0.33 36.10 6.48
N VAL A 221 0.86 35.52 6.20
CA VAL A 221 2.12 36.28 6.16
C VAL A 221 2.37 36.91 4.78
N LEU A 222 1.64 36.49 3.75
CA LEU A 222 1.79 36.99 2.37
C LEU A 222 0.65 37.95 1.93
N GLY A 223 -0.32 38.23 2.77
CA GLY A 223 -1.38 39.24 2.55
C GLY A 223 -1.10 40.51 3.34
#